data_d8d41a5cd03677d6a00cfd626580f596
#
_entry.id   d8d41a5cd03677d6a00cfd626580f596
#
_cell.length_a   1.000
_cell.length_b   1.000
_cell.length_c   1.000
_cell.angle_alpha   90.00
_cell.angle_beta   90.00
_cell.angle_gamma   90.00
#
_symmetry.space_group_name_H-M   'P 1'
#
loop_
_entity.id
_entity.type
_entity.pdbx_description
1 polymer ?
#
loop_
_entity_poly.entity_id
_entity_poly.type
_entity_poly.pdbx_seq_one_letter_code
_entity_poly.pdbx_strand_id
1 'polypeptide(L)'
;NIVGGLPRVADLLEARSPKNPAILAEANGTVSFKKDTKNKYRLVITKNDGEKVMTFVPKGLKMLVEEGDYVVIGQALTNGEYNPHDILRLKGAPALAKYLVKEIQDVYRLQGIRINDKHFEVIIRKMLRKAEVLDAGETRLLRGEQAELSQVLLENERVQDKGRLPARYEPLLLGISKASLATESFIAAASYQESTSVLTEAAVRGCTDRLSGLKENVIVGRLIP
;
A
#
# COMPACT_ATOMS: atom_id res chain seq x y z
N ASN A 1 24.26 1.64 -5.29
CA ASN A 1 24.13 2.71 -4.27
C ASN A 1 22.91 2.38 -3.41
N ILE A 2 23.15 1.70 -2.28
CA ILE A 2 22.11 1.48 -1.27
C ILE A 2 21.95 2.81 -0.54
N VAL A 3 20.78 3.45 -0.66
CA VAL A 3 20.43 4.60 0.15
C VAL A 3 20.23 4.11 1.58
N GLY A 4 21.20 4.41 2.45
CA GLY A 4 21.15 4.02 3.86
C GLY A 4 20.80 5.19 4.77
N GLY A 5 20.54 4.90 6.05
CA GLY A 5 20.28 5.90 7.06
C GLY A 5 18.89 6.57 6.98
N LEU A 6 18.78 7.80 7.47
CA LEU A 6 17.51 8.53 7.53
C LEU A 6 16.80 8.71 6.17
N PRO A 7 17.50 8.93 5.04
CA PRO A 7 16.83 8.95 3.73
C PRO A 7 16.07 7.67 3.40
N ARG A 8 16.58 6.51 3.80
CA ARG A 8 15.87 5.22 3.62
C ARG A 8 14.57 5.16 4.43
N VAL A 9 14.58 5.66 5.66
CA VAL A 9 13.37 5.74 6.49
C VAL A 9 12.33 6.64 5.84
N ALA A 10 12.75 7.79 5.29
CA ALA A 10 11.86 8.69 4.57
C ALA A 10 11.25 8.02 3.33
N ASP A 11 12.03 7.29 2.55
CA ASP A 11 11.53 6.56 1.37
C ASP A 11 10.53 5.46 1.75
N LEU A 12 10.77 4.74 2.85
CA LEU A 12 9.85 3.72 3.36
C LEU A 12 8.53 4.33 3.85
N LEU A 13 8.59 5.44 4.61
CA LEU A 13 7.39 6.12 5.12
C LEU A 13 6.62 6.86 4.03
N GLU A 14 7.26 7.28 2.94
CA GLU A 14 6.59 7.83 1.76
C GLU A 14 6.13 6.75 0.77
N ALA A 15 6.32 5.47 1.11
CA ALA A 15 5.95 4.34 0.28
C ALA A 15 6.50 4.44 -1.15
N ARG A 16 7.74 4.95 -1.30
CA ARG A 16 8.37 5.08 -2.62
C ARG A 16 8.75 3.72 -3.16
N SER A 17 8.49 3.52 -4.44
CA SER A 17 8.95 2.33 -5.15
C SER A 17 10.46 2.39 -5.32
N PRO A 18 11.20 1.32 -5.03
CA PRO A 18 12.65 1.27 -5.22
C PRO A 18 13.01 1.38 -6.71
N LYS A 19 14.21 1.89 -6.99
CA LYS A 19 14.71 2.01 -8.38
C LYS A 19 14.88 0.66 -9.07
N ASN A 20 15.29 -0.36 -8.32
CA ASN A 20 15.46 -1.73 -8.77
C ASN A 20 14.60 -2.68 -7.93
N PRO A 21 13.30 -2.75 -8.19
CA PRO A 21 12.40 -3.61 -7.43
C PRO A 21 12.70 -5.08 -7.72
N ALA A 22 12.69 -5.91 -6.68
CA ALA A 22 12.67 -7.35 -6.83
C ALA A 22 11.33 -7.80 -7.42
N ILE A 23 11.36 -8.71 -8.36
CA ILE A 23 10.15 -9.34 -8.88
C ILE A 23 9.75 -10.46 -7.93
N LEU A 24 8.50 -10.44 -7.49
CA LEU A 24 7.95 -11.39 -6.53
C LEU A 24 7.10 -12.46 -7.23
N ALA A 25 7.07 -13.65 -6.65
CA ALA A 25 6.18 -14.71 -7.11
C ALA A 25 4.72 -14.34 -6.85
N GLU A 26 3.87 -14.41 -7.87
CA GLU A 26 2.44 -14.09 -7.79
C GLU A 26 1.58 -15.29 -7.37
N ALA A 27 2.16 -16.50 -7.36
CA ALA A 27 1.46 -17.71 -6.96
C ALA A 27 2.43 -18.71 -6.33
N ASN A 28 1.86 -19.70 -5.62
CA ASN A 28 2.60 -20.86 -5.15
C ASN A 28 2.70 -21.87 -6.29
N GLY A 29 3.88 -22.38 -6.56
CA GLY A 29 4.06 -23.38 -7.61
C GLY A 29 5.49 -23.59 -8.04
N THR A 30 5.65 -24.40 -9.07
CA THR A 30 6.97 -24.75 -9.63
C THR A 30 7.33 -23.80 -10.76
N VAL A 31 8.55 -23.28 -10.71
CA VAL A 31 9.10 -22.35 -11.70
C VAL A 31 9.58 -23.08 -12.93
N SER A 32 9.27 -22.57 -14.10
CA SER A 32 9.85 -22.97 -15.37
C SER A 32 10.23 -21.75 -16.23
N PHE A 33 11.39 -21.85 -16.91
CA PHE A 33 11.86 -20.78 -17.78
C PHE A 33 11.46 -21.07 -19.23
N LYS A 34 10.86 -20.09 -19.88
CA LYS A 34 10.67 -20.12 -21.34
C LYS A 34 11.49 -19.01 -21.96
N LYS A 35 12.28 -19.36 -22.99
CA LYS A 35 12.98 -18.34 -23.80
C LYS A 35 11.94 -17.49 -24.49
N ASP A 36 11.94 -16.19 -24.24
CA ASP A 36 11.17 -15.24 -24.97
C ASP A 36 12.04 -14.07 -25.44
N THR A 37 11.51 -13.35 -26.42
CA THR A 37 12.00 -12.20 -27.16
C THR A 37 13.17 -11.39 -26.57
N LYS A 38 13.88 -10.72 -27.42
CA LYS A 38 15.20 -10.06 -27.37
C LYS A 38 15.68 -9.49 -26.00
N ASN A 39 14.80 -9.12 -25.04
CA ASN A 39 15.23 -8.45 -23.79
C ASN A 39 14.58 -8.94 -22.49
N LYS A 40 13.72 -9.96 -22.50
CA LYS A 40 13.04 -10.48 -21.30
C LYS A 40 13.09 -12.00 -21.23
N TYR A 41 13.17 -12.52 -20.00
CA TYR A 41 12.89 -13.94 -19.73
C TYR A 41 11.42 -14.09 -19.38
N ARG A 42 10.77 -15.11 -19.93
CA ARG A 42 9.41 -15.49 -19.52
C ARG A 42 9.53 -16.55 -18.45
N LEU A 43 9.12 -16.22 -17.25
CA LEU A 43 9.05 -17.13 -16.11
C LEU A 43 7.60 -17.57 -15.96
N VAL A 44 7.38 -18.89 -15.89
CA VAL A 44 6.07 -19.49 -15.72
C VAL A 44 6.05 -20.21 -14.39
N ILE A 45 5.12 -19.83 -13.52
CA ILE A 45 4.84 -20.52 -12.26
C ILE A 45 3.63 -21.41 -12.48
N THR A 46 3.82 -22.72 -12.40
CA THR A 46 2.75 -23.71 -12.51
C THR A 46 2.22 -24.00 -11.11
N LYS A 47 0.98 -23.62 -10.84
CA LYS A 47 0.30 -23.92 -9.57
C LYS A 47 0.01 -25.42 -9.44
N ASN A 48 -0.32 -25.87 -8.22
CA ASN A 48 -0.66 -27.26 -7.94
C ASN A 48 -1.95 -27.73 -8.65
N ASP A 49 -2.83 -26.81 -9.02
CA ASP A 49 -4.06 -27.02 -9.78
C ASP A 49 -3.84 -27.05 -11.32
N GLY A 50 -2.59 -26.87 -11.76
CA GLY A 50 -2.20 -26.84 -13.17
C GLY A 50 -2.35 -25.48 -13.85
N GLU A 51 -2.88 -24.47 -13.17
CA GLU A 51 -2.94 -23.11 -13.70
C GLU A 51 -1.54 -22.51 -13.81
N LYS A 52 -1.30 -21.76 -14.88
CA LYS A 52 0.01 -21.17 -15.18
C LYS A 52 -0.05 -19.65 -15.08
N VAL A 53 0.76 -19.10 -14.18
CA VAL A 53 0.96 -17.66 -14.04
C VAL A 53 2.26 -17.27 -14.75
N MET A 54 2.18 -16.29 -15.66
CA MET A 54 3.35 -15.84 -16.44
C MET A 54 3.85 -14.50 -15.92
N THR A 55 5.13 -14.43 -15.63
CA THR A 55 5.82 -13.21 -15.19
C THR A 55 6.99 -12.91 -16.12
N PHE A 56 7.14 -11.64 -16.54
CA PHE A 56 8.23 -11.20 -17.39
C PHE A 56 9.36 -10.60 -16.55
N VAL A 57 10.57 -11.13 -16.73
CA VAL A 57 11.77 -10.67 -16.02
C VAL A 57 12.75 -10.02 -17.01
N PRO A 58 13.16 -8.75 -16.80
CA PRO A 58 14.21 -8.12 -17.61
C PRO A 58 15.55 -8.87 -17.53
N LYS A 59 16.27 -9.00 -18.62
CA LYS A 59 17.56 -9.74 -18.68
C LYS A 59 18.68 -9.16 -17.83
N GLY A 60 18.55 -7.93 -17.33
CA GLY A 60 19.56 -7.29 -16.48
C GLY A 60 19.48 -7.66 -14.99
N LEU A 61 18.45 -8.38 -14.56
CA LEU A 61 18.27 -8.79 -13.15
C LEU A 61 18.85 -10.20 -12.93
N LYS A 62 19.57 -10.35 -11.80
CA LYS A 62 20.06 -11.65 -11.37
C LYS A 62 18.92 -12.48 -10.81
N MET A 63 18.70 -13.66 -11.37
CA MET A 63 17.71 -14.62 -10.87
C MET A 63 18.19 -15.24 -9.56
N LEU A 64 17.27 -15.44 -8.63
CA LEU A 64 17.48 -16.10 -7.33
C LEU A 64 16.91 -17.52 -7.30
N VAL A 65 16.18 -17.91 -8.35
CA VAL A 65 15.52 -19.22 -8.46
C VAL A 65 16.02 -19.95 -9.70
N GLU A 66 16.00 -21.28 -9.64
CA GLU A 66 16.39 -22.18 -10.72
C GLU A 66 15.16 -22.85 -11.35
N GLU A 67 15.34 -23.51 -12.50
CA GLU A 67 14.27 -24.25 -13.15
C GLU A 67 13.88 -25.47 -12.31
N GLY A 68 12.61 -25.61 -12.01
CA GLY A 68 12.07 -26.67 -11.16
C GLY A 68 11.93 -26.31 -9.68
N ASP A 69 12.40 -25.15 -9.26
CA ASP A 69 12.25 -24.69 -7.86
C ASP A 69 10.78 -24.45 -7.52
N TYR A 70 10.39 -24.82 -6.30
CA TYR A 70 9.09 -24.50 -5.75
C TYR A 70 9.15 -23.14 -5.05
N VAL A 71 8.29 -22.22 -5.46
CA VAL A 71 8.20 -20.87 -4.91
C VAL A 71 6.87 -20.64 -4.21
N VAL A 72 6.90 -19.75 -3.21
CA VAL A 72 5.73 -19.34 -2.44
C VAL A 72 5.38 -17.90 -2.82
N ILE A 73 4.10 -17.58 -2.78
CA ILE A 73 3.60 -16.22 -3.08
C ILE A 73 4.36 -15.15 -2.30
N GLY A 74 4.81 -14.12 -3.01
CA GLY A 74 5.62 -13.04 -2.46
C GLY A 74 7.09 -13.39 -2.15
N GLN A 75 7.59 -14.54 -2.59
CA GLN A 75 9.01 -14.85 -2.58
C GLN A 75 9.72 -14.09 -3.70
N ALA A 76 10.92 -13.55 -3.43
CA ALA A 76 11.70 -12.84 -4.44
C ALA A 76 12.24 -13.83 -5.48
N LEU A 77 11.95 -13.56 -6.74
CA LEU A 77 12.45 -14.32 -7.90
C LEU A 77 13.75 -13.73 -8.43
N THR A 78 13.95 -12.43 -8.22
CA THR A 78 15.13 -11.71 -8.67
C THR A 78 15.76 -10.94 -7.52
N ASN A 79 17.07 -10.65 -7.68
CA ASN A 79 17.76 -9.76 -6.75
C ASN A 79 17.22 -8.33 -6.92
N GLY A 80 16.99 -7.66 -5.79
CA GLY A 80 16.46 -6.29 -5.74
C GLY A 80 15.86 -5.97 -4.37
N GLU A 81 15.38 -4.75 -4.23
CA GLU A 81 14.68 -4.32 -3.02
C GLU A 81 13.18 -4.66 -3.13
N TYR A 82 12.58 -5.06 -2.01
CA TYR A 82 11.15 -5.30 -1.98
C TYR A 82 10.37 -4.00 -2.19
N ASN A 83 9.41 -4.02 -3.12
CA ASN A 83 8.46 -2.93 -3.28
C ASN A 83 7.33 -3.09 -2.25
N PRO A 84 7.10 -2.10 -1.37
CA PRO A 84 6.04 -2.16 -0.36
C PRO A 84 4.64 -2.42 -0.95
N HIS A 85 4.34 -1.86 -2.12
CA HIS A 85 3.06 -2.06 -2.80
C HIS A 85 2.84 -3.52 -3.23
N ASP A 86 3.89 -4.19 -3.72
CA ASP A 86 3.79 -5.60 -4.10
C ASP A 86 3.65 -6.52 -2.88
N ILE A 87 4.31 -6.18 -1.76
CA ILE A 87 4.12 -6.92 -0.51
C ILE A 87 2.66 -6.79 -0.04
N LEU A 88 2.07 -5.59 -0.09
CA LEU A 88 0.68 -5.39 0.28
C LEU A 88 -0.27 -6.22 -0.58
N ARG A 89 -0.08 -6.16 -1.91
CA ARG A 89 -0.90 -6.89 -2.89
C ARG A 89 -0.82 -8.41 -2.72
N LEU A 90 0.38 -8.95 -2.48
CA LEU A 90 0.62 -10.40 -2.48
C LEU A 90 0.51 -11.04 -1.10
N LYS A 91 0.95 -10.35 -0.03
CA LYS A 91 1.03 -10.89 1.34
C LYS A 91 0.06 -10.22 2.32
N GLY A 92 -0.55 -9.11 1.92
CA GLY A 92 -1.50 -8.38 2.75
C GLY A 92 -0.87 -7.40 3.75
N ALA A 93 -1.73 -6.67 4.46
CA ALA A 93 -1.35 -5.59 5.37
C ALA A 93 -0.48 -6.02 6.57
N PRO A 94 -0.73 -7.18 7.23
CA PRO A 94 0.11 -7.59 8.36
C PRO A 94 1.56 -7.87 7.96
N ALA A 95 1.77 -8.51 6.80
CA ALA A 95 3.11 -8.80 6.29
C ALA A 95 3.86 -7.52 5.90
N LEU A 96 3.17 -6.57 5.29
CA LEU A 96 3.73 -5.26 4.97
C LEU A 96 4.11 -4.49 6.23
N ALA A 97 3.23 -4.46 7.25
CA ALA A 97 3.52 -3.77 8.50
C ALA A 97 4.79 -4.33 9.17
N LYS A 98 4.89 -5.66 9.25
CA LYS A 98 6.08 -6.33 9.79
C LYS A 98 7.35 -6.01 9.00
N TYR A 99 7.25 -5.97 7.67
CA TYR A 99 8.36 -5.61 6.80
C TYR A 99 8.82 -4.17 7.05
N LEU A 100 7.89 -3.20 7.03
CA LEU A 100 8.22 -1.79 7.24
C LEU A 100 8.81 -1.52 8.62
N VAL A 101 8.23 -2.09 9.70
CA VAL A 101 8.78 -1.95 11.06
C VAL A 101 10.20 -2.50 11.11
N LYS A 102 10.43 -3.69 10.55
CA LYS A 102 11.76 -4.30 10.53
C LYS A 102 12.79 -3.42 9.82
N GLU A 103 12.48 -2.99 8.57
CA GLU A 103 13.40 -2.17 7.78
C GLU A 103 13.74 -0.84 8.47
N ILE A 104 12.75 -0.17 9.06
CA ILE A 104 12.95 1.08 9.79
C ILE A 104 13.78 0.84 11.05
N GLN A 105 13.47 -0.19 11.84
CA GLN A 105 14.22 -0.55 13.04
C GLN A 105 15.67 -0.91 12.74
N ASP A 106 15.92 -1.61 11.64
CA ASP A 106 17.29 -1.97 11.25
C ASP A 106 18.14 -0.72 10.95
N VAL A 107 17.55 0.30 10.32
CA VAL A 107 18.22 1.59 10.10
C VAL A 107 18.57 2.28 11.42
N TYR A 108 17.63 2.36 12.37
CA TYR A 108 17.88 3.00 13.67
C TYR A 108 18.85 2.20 14.55
N ARG A 109 18.77 0.88 14.53
CA ARG A 109 19.70 -0.01 15.26
C ARG A 109 21.15 0.13 14.79
N LEU A 110 21.37 0.29 13.47
CA LEU A 110 22.70 0.57 12.93
C LEU A 110 23.27 1.89 13.43
N GLN A 111 22.44 2.84 13.84
CA GLN A 111 22.85 4.10 14.45
C GLN A 111 22.88 4.05 15.99
N GLY A 112 22.68 2.88 16.59
CA GLY A 112 22.68 2.69 18.05
C GLY A 112 21.41 3.21 18.75
N ILE A 113 20.37 3.58 18.00
CA ILE A 113 19.12 4.13 18.53
C ILE A 113 18.11 2.99 18.72
N ARG A 114 17.51 2.93 19.91
CA ARG A 114 16.43 1.98 20.23
C ARG A 114 15.10 2.72 20.32
N ILE A 115 14.15 2.33 19.48
CA ILE A 115 12.79 2.90 19.44
C ILE A 115 11.80 1.75 19.59
N ASN A 116 10.71 1.97 20.32
CA ASN A 116 9.65 0.97 20.45
C ASN A 116 8.87 0.88 19.12
N ASP A 117 8.54 -0.33 18.69
CA ASP A 117 7.83 -0.62 17.45
C ASP A 117 6.48 0.10 17.33
N LYS A 118 5.81 0.35 18.48
CA LYS A 118 4.51 1.04 18.53
C LYS A 118 4.50 2.39 17.85
N HIS A 119 5.61 3.13 17.87
CA HIS A 119 5.72 4.43 17.21
C HIS A 119 5.62 4.31 15.69
N PHE A 120 6.20 3.27 15.12
CA PHE A 120 6.12 3.00 13.68
C PHE A 120 4.78 2.36 13.30
N GLU A 121 4.25 1.47 14.12
CA GLU A 121 2.96 0.82 13.90
C GLU A 121 1.81 1.82 13.80
N VAL A 122 1.80 2.88 14.62
CA VAL A 122 0.80 3.95 14.55
C VAL A 122 0.86 4.68 13.20
N ILE A 123 2.06 4.96 12.70
CA ILE A 123 2.26 5.62 11.40
C ILE A 123 1.80 4.70 10.28
N ILE A 124 2.23 3.43 10.29
CA ILE A 124 1.88 2.44 9.26
C ILE A 124 0.36 2.21 9.23
N ARG A 125 -0.30 2.17 10.38
CA ARG A 125 -1.76 2.10 10.48
C ARG A 125 -2.44 3.25 9.75
N LYS A 126 -1.89 4.47 9.83
CA LYS A 126 -2.40 5.63 9.08
C LYS A 126 -2.18 5.49 7.57
N MET A 127 -1.03 4.95 7.15
CA MET A 127 -0.70 4.71 5.74
C MET A 127 -1.62 3.67 5.08
N LEU A 128 -2.16 2.72 5.86
CA LEU A 128 -3.03 1.63 5.40
C LEU A 128 -4.52 1.89 5.63
N ARG A 129 -4.91 3.11 5.95
CA ARG A 129 -6.30 3.45 6.31
C ARG A 129 -7.24 3.48 5.10
N LYS A 130 -6.73 3.67 3.91
CA LYS A 130 -7.51 3.79 2.67
C LYS A 130 -7.55 2.50 1.88
N ALA A 131 -8.64 2.33 1.15
CA ALA A 131 -8.81 1.27 0.16
C ALA A 131 -9.31 1.86 -1.16
N GLU A 132 -8.94 1.24 -2.26
CA GLU A 132 -9.44 1.58 -3.59
C GLU A 132 -10.57 0.63 -3.98
N VAL A 133 -11.70 1.18 -4.43
CA VAL A 133 -12.85 0.43 -4.86
C VAL A 133 -12.65 -0.04 -6.30
N LEU A 134 -12.49 -1.36 -6.50
CA LEU A 134 -12.34 -1.95 -7.83
C LEU A 134 -13.67 -2.09 -8.56
N ASP A 135 -14.70 -2.50 -7.80
CA ASP A 135 -16.06 -2.67 -8.28
C ASP A 135 -17.03 -2.20 -7.20
N ALA A 136 -17.91 -1.30 -7.56
CA ALA A 136 -18.84 -0.71 -6.61
C ALA A 136 -19.97 -1.66 -6.17
N GLY A 137 -20.24 -2.73 -6.93
CA GLY A 137 -21.41 -3.57 -6.69
C GLY A 137 -22.69 -2.75 -6.61
N GLU A 138 -23.51 -3.01 -5.57
CA GLU A 138 -24.74 -2.26 -5.29
C GLU A 138 -24.57 -1.29 -4.09
N THR A 139 -23.34 -0.90 -3.79
CA THR A 139 -23.03 0.11 -2.76
C THR A 139 -23.17 1.53 -3.30
N ARG A 140 -23.04 2.52 -2.41
CA ARG A 140 -23.02 3.94 -2.79
C ARG A 140 -21.64 4.44 -3.21
N LEU A 141 -20.63 3.56 -3.19
CA LEU A 141 -19.27 3.88 -3.55
C LEU A 141 -19.11 3.94 -5.07
N LEU A 142 -18.12 4.70 -5.53
CA LEU A 142 -17.79 4.80 -6.95
C LEU A 142 -16.58 3.93 -7.29
N ARG A 143 -16.55 3.37 -8.48
CA ARG A 143 -15.40 2.63 -8.99
C ARG A 143 -14.19 3.56 -9.10
N GLY A 144 -13.03 3.12 -8.58
CA GLY A 144 -11.79 3.91 -8.52
C GLY A 144 -11.76 4.94 -7.39
N GLU A 145 -12.78 4.98 -6.52
CA GLU A 145 -12.81 5.85 -5.36
C GLU A 145 -11.84 5.34 -4.28
N GLN A 146 -11.10 6.28 -3.66
CA GLN A 146 -10.24 6.00 -2.52
C GLN A 146 -10.99 6.34 -1.23
N ALA A 147 -11.70 5.36 -0.70
CA ALA A 147 -12.51 5.51 0.52
C ALA A 147 -11.75 4.99 1.75
N GLU A 148 -12.20 5.37 2.94
CA GLU A 148 -11.71 4.75 4.18
C GLU A 148 -12.16 3.29 4.27
N LEU A 149 -11.25 2.42 4.67
CA LEU A 149 -11.54 1.00 4.82
C LEU A 149 -12.75 0.73 5.73
N SER A 150 -12.88 1.48 6.82
CA SER A 150 -14.04 1.39 7.73
C SER A 150 -15.36 1.73 7.03
N GLN A 151 -15.35 2.75 6.17
CA GLN A 151 -16.52 3.15 5.39
C GLN A 151 -16.92 2.08 4.36
N VAL A 152 -15.92 1.51 3.66
CA VAL A 152 -16.16 0.42 2.70
C VAL A 152 -16.77 -0.80 3.39
N LEU A 153 -16.24 -1.16 4.56
CA LEU A 153 -16.75 -2.30 5.35
C LEU A 153 -18.20 -2.05 5.81
N LEU A 154 -18.50 -0.88 6.34
CA LEU A 154 -19.86 -0.51 6.76
C LEU A 154 -20.88 -0.54 5.60
N GLU A 155 -20.50 0.00 4.43
CA GLU A 155 -21.35 -0.05 3.26
C GLU A 155 -21.55 -1.49 2.76
N ASN A 156 -20.51 -2.32 2.81
CA ASN A 156 -20.61 -3.73 2.45
C ASN A 156 -21.54 -4.51 3.40
N GLU A 157 -21.41 -4.33 4.71
CA GLU A 157 -22.34 -4.92 5.70
C GLU A 157 -23.78 -4.51 5.40
N ARG A 158 -24.03 -3.22 5.20
CA ARG A 158 -25.38 -2.69 4.90
C ARG A 158 -25.99 -3.29 3.63
N VAL A 159 -25.18 -3.57 2.63
CA VAL A 159 -25.64 -4.15 1.35
C VAL A 159 -25.84 -5.66 1.48
N GLN A 160 -24.94 -6.36 2.19
CA GLN A 160 -25.05 -7.79 2.48
C GLN A 160 -26.27 -8.14 3.32
N ASP A 161 -26.62 -7.33 4.33
CA ASP A 161 -27.84 -7.48 5.13
C ASP A 161 -29.12 -7.44 4.29
N LYS A 162 -29.07 -6.79 3.13
CA LYS A 162 -30.16 -6.71 2.15
C LYS A 162 -30.08 -7.78 1.05
N GLY A 163 -29.13 -8.72 1.16
CA GLY A 163 -28.91 -9.78 0.16
C GLY A 163 -28.39 -9.28 -1.19
N ARG A 164 -27.73 -8.10 -1.22
CA ARG A 164 -27.20 -7.46 -2.43
C ARG A 164 -25.69 -7.66 -2.57
N LEU A 165 -25.14 -7.36 -3.75
CA LEU A 165 -23.72 -7.53 -4.05
C LEU A 165 -22.85 -6.46 -3.36
N PRO A 166 -21.87 -6.87 -2.51
CA PRO A 166 -20.95 -5.94 -1.87
C PRO A 166 -19.91 -5.37 -2.87
N ALA A 167 -19.30 -4.24 -2.52
CA ALA A 167 -18.19 -3.68 -3.26
C ALA A 167 -16.93 -4.53 -3.10
N ARG A 168 -16.17 -4.69 -4.20
CA ARG A 168 -14.83 -5.27 -4.21
C ARG A 168 -13.81 -4.15 -4.08
N TYR A 169 -12.85 -4.32 -3.18
CA TYR A 169 -11.84 -3.32 -2.89
C TYR A 169 -10.47 -3.95 -2.68
N GLU A 170 -9.43 -3.16 -2.87
CA GLU A 170 -8.05 -3.49 -2.51
C GLU A 170 -7.52 -2.50 -1.47
N PRO A 171 -6.78 -2.97 -0.45
CA PRO A 171 -6.12 -2.07 0.50
C PRO A 171 -5.08 -1.22 -0.23
N LEU A 172 -5.05 0.08 0.05
CA LEU A 172 -4.15 1.04 -0.57
C LEU A 172 -3.07 1.47 0.43
N LEU A 173 -1.80 1.46 -0.02
CA LEU A 173 -0.70 2.01 0.74
C LEU A 173 -0.44 3.45 0.29
N LEU A 174 -0.63 4.40 1.20
CA LEU A 174 -0.31 5.80 0.99
C LEU A 174 0.94 6.19 1.77
N GLY A 175 1.84 6.96 1.14
CA GLY A 175 2.90 7.65 1.85
C GLY A 175 2.35 8.64 2.88
N ILE A 176 3.11 8.96 3.93
CA ILE A 176 2.63 9.82 5.02
C ILE A 176 2.15 11.19 4.55
N SER A 177 2.80 11.78 3.55
CA SER A 177 2.39 13.06 2.97
C SER A 177 1.01 12.96 2.32
N LYS A 178 0.78 11.95 1.48
CA LYS A 178 -0.53 11.71 0.85
C LYS A 178 -1.59 11.30 1.88
N ALA A 179 -1.25 10.45 2.86
CA ALA A 179 -2.16 10.05 3.92
C ALA A 179 -2.62 11.23 4.79
N SER A 180 -1.75 12.23 4.98
CA SER A 180 -2.08 13.45 5.72
C SER A 180 -3.03 14.38 4.97
N LEU A 181 -2.96 14.40 3.63
CA LEU A 181 -3.88 15.16 2.77
C LEU A 181 -5.21 14.43 2.53
N ALA A 182 -5.20 13.10 2.56
CA ALA A 182 -6.36 12.25 2.33
C ALA A 182 -7.24 12.05 3.58
N THR A 183 -7.29 13.04 4.49
CA THR A 183 -8.16 13.04 5.68
C THR A 183 -9.58 13.46 5.31
N GLU A 184 -10.58 13.07 6.12
CA GLU A 184 -11.97 13.48 5.92
C GLU A 184 -12.17 14.99 6.13
N SER A 185 -11.39 15.60 7.03
CA SER A 185 -11.43 17.03 7.29
C SER A 185 -10.58 17.79 6.29
N PHE A 186 -11.21 18.58 5.43
CA PHE A 186 -10.50 19.47 4.52
C PHE A 186 -9.80 20.63 5.25
N ILE A 187 -10.31 21.05 6.41
CA ILE A 187 -9.66 22.07 7.26
C ILE A 187 -8.32 21.52 7.78
N ALA A 188 -8.31 20.30 8.28
CA ALA A 188 -7.08 19.64 8.74
C ALA A 188 -6.07 19.45 7.59
N ALA A 189 -6.52 19.01 6.42
CA ALA A 189 -5.70 18.84 5.23
C ALA A 189 -5.11 20.19 4.75
N ALA A 190 -5.92 21.24 4.66
CA ALA A 190 -5.48 22.57 4.23
C ALA A 190 -4.44 23.20 5.17
N SER A 191 -4.45 22.83 6.45
CA SER A 191 -3.47 23.33 7.42
C SER A 191 -2.11 22.62 7.34
N TYR A 192 -2.02 21.54 6.58
CA TYR A 192 -0.78 20.77 6.42
C TYR A 192 0.04 21.24 5.22
N GLN A 193 -0.53 21.20 4.03
CA GLN A 193 0.13 21.54 2.77
C GLN A 193 -0.91 21.89 1.69
N GLU A 194 -0.51 22.67 0.68
CA GLU A 194 -1.36 22.99 -0.48
C GLU A 194 -2.71 23.62 -0.12
N SER A 195 -2.74 24.52 0.86
CA SER A 195 -3.96 25.10 1.43
C SER A 195 -4.93 25.64 0.38
N THR A 196 -4.43 26.36 -0.63
CA THR A 196 -5.25 26.95 -1.69
C THR A 196 -5.93 25.86 -2.53
N SER A 197 -5.17 24.84 -2.94
CA SER A 197 -5.70 23.73 -3.77
C SER A 197 -6.76 22.94 -3.02
N VAL A 198 -6.47 22.57 -1.77
CA VAL A 198 -7.41 21.80 -0.91
C VAL A 198 -8.70 22.57 -0.66
N LEU A 199 -8.61 23.86 -0.31
CA LEU A 199 -9.80 24.68 -0.05
C LEU A 199 -10.61 24.92 -1.32
N THR A 200 -9.95 25.13 -2.46
CA THR A 200 -10.62 25.29 -3.75
C THR A 200 -11.38 24.03 -4.14
N GLU A 201 -10.74 22.86 -4.02
CA GLU A 201 -11.37 21.58 -4.31
C GLU A 201 -12.57 21.31 -3.39
N ALA A 202 -12.43 21.56 -2.08
CA ALA A 202 -13.51 21.42 -1.12
C ALA A 202 -14.69 22.36 -1.43
N ALA A 203 -14.41 23.60 -1.83
CA ALA A 203 -15.44 24.57 -2.22
C ALA A 203 -16.18 24.15 -3.49
N VAL A 204 -15.46 23.69 -4.52
CA VAL A 204 -16.04 23.22 -5.78
C VAL A 204 -16.92 21.98 -5.57
N ARG A 205 -16.49 21.06 -4.70
CA ARG A 205 -17.26 19.85 -4.36
C ARG A 205 -18.40 20.10 -3.38
N GLY A 206 -18.48 21.27 -2.76
CA GLY A 206 -19.47 21.57 -1.71
C GLY A 206 -19.28 20.70 -0.46
N CYS A 207 -18.04 20.37 -0.11
CA CYS A 207 -17.74 19.51 1.04
C CYS A 207 -18.13 20.18 2.36
N THR A 208 -18.62 19.37 3.31
CA THR A 208 -18.91 19.80 4.69
C THR A 208 -17.95 19.11 5.64
N ASP A 209 -17.25 19.90 6.47
CA ASP A 209 -16.40 19.38 7.54
C ASP A 209 -17.22 19.16 8.80
N ARG A 210 -17.19 17.95 9.34
CA ARG A 210 -17.96 17.58 10.54
C ARG A 210 -17.28 17.98 11.84
N LEU A 211 -16.04 18.48 11.80
CA LEU A 211 -15.24 18.85 12.96
C LEU A 211 -15.12 17.72 14.00
N SER A 212 -14.93 16.50 13.53
CA SER A 212 -14.90 15.30 14.39
C SER A 212 -13.52 15.05 15.03
N GLY A 213 -12.44 15.65 14.52
CA GLY A 213 -11.09 15.49 15.04
C GLY A 213 -10.64 16.65 15.92
N LEU A 214 -9.44 16.53 16.45
CA LEU A 214 -8.85 17.54 17.35
C LEU A 214 -8.36 18.78 16.58
N LYS A 215 -7.68 18.56 15.43
CA LYS A 215 -6.98 19.60 14.70
C LYS A 215 -7.91 20.65 14.12
N GLU A 216 -8.98 20.22 13.48
CA GLU A 216 -9.99 21.10 12.89
C GLU A 216 -10.72 21.93 13.96
N ASN A 217 -11.04 21.34 15.12
CA ASN A 217 -11.66 22.07 16.23
C ASN A 217 -10.74 23.14 16.79
N VAL A 218 -9.45 22.83 16.96
CA VAL A 218 -8.45 23.81 17.42
C VAL A 218 -8.30 24.95 16.43
N ILE A 219 -8.26 24.66 15.13
CA ILE A 219 -8.13 25.67 14.07
C ILE A 219 -9.33 26.64 14.07
N VAL A 220 -10.54 26.11 14.23
CA VAL A 220 -11.78 26.91 14.25
C VAL A 220 -12.02 27.57 15.61
N GLY A 221 -11.22 27.26 16.64
CA GLY A 221 -11.37 27.81 17.98
C GLY A 221 -12.51 27.21 18.79
N ARG A 222 -12.93 25.98 18.48
CA ARG A 222 -13.92 25.22 19.25
C ARG A 222 -13.26 24.35 20.31
N LEU A 223 -14.05 23.92 21.28
CA LEU A 223 -13.64 22.93 22.27
C LEU A 223 -13.38 21.60 21.56
N ILE A 224 -12.43 20.86 22.12
CA ILE A 224 -12.06 19.51 21.66
C ILE A 224 -13.25 18.58 21.95
N PRO A 225 -13.66 17.73 20.96
CA PRO A 225 -14.74 16.78 21.13
C PRO A 225 -14.42 15.67 22.12
#